data_6c9f03a0bda7b0be76d4bf38528437e2
#
_entry.id   6c9f03a0bda7b0be76d4bf38528437e2
#
_cell.length_a   1.000
_cell.length_b   1.000
_cell.length_c   1.000
_cell.angle_alpha   90.00
_cell.angle_beta   90.00
_cell.angle_gamma   90.00
#
_symmetry.space_group_name_H-M   'P 1'
#
loop_
_entity.id
_entity.type
_entity.pdbx_description
1 polymer ?
#
loop_
_entity_poly.entity_id
_entity_poly.type
_entity_poly.pdbx_seq_one_letter_code
_entity_poly.pdbx_strand_id
1 'polypeptide(L)'
;MPMAELIKNVKKESAFTLADLVDVEEGRVNSLTLSQTPATKVTLFAIDADAGMSSHAAGGDAMVNVLEGSGEVVINGVPHVLSAGQSIVIPAGAPHSVRGVTAFKMLLVVVFAS
;
A
#
# COMPACT_ATOMS: atom_id res chain seq x y z
N MET A 1 -12.07 10.85 28.33
CA MET A 1 -12.27 10.41 26.94
C MET A 1 -10.97 9.83 26.40
N PRO A 2 -10.96 8.59 26.01
CA PRO A 2 -9.79 8.08 25.32
C PRO A 2 -9.67 8.75 23.95
N MET A 3 -8.45 9.07 23.58
CA MET A 3 -8.18 9.53 22.23
C MET A 3 -8.32 8.36 21.26
N ALA A 4 -8.87 8.63 20.07
CA ALA A 4 -8.87 7.63 19.03
C ALA A 4 -7.42 7.28 18.64
N GLU A 5 -7.15 6.02 18.38
CA GLU A 5 -5.87 5.60 17.85
C GLU A 5 -5.71 6.13 16.42
N LEU A 6 -4.72 6.96 16.21
CA LEU A 6 -4.40 7.49 14.88
C LEU A 6 -3.59 6.48 14.08
N ILE A 7 -2.65 5.80 14.72
CA ILE A 7 -1.94 4.64 14.15
C ILE A 7 -2.33 3.42 15.00
N LYS A 8 -2.80 2.37 14.32
CA LYS A 8 -3.30 1.16 14.96
C LYS A 8 -2.58 -0.09 14.42
N ASN A 9 -2.82 -1.23 15.07
CA ASN A 9 -2.28 -2.53 14.71
C ASN A 9 -0.77 -2.66 14.86
N VAL A 10 -0.15 -1.75 15.60
CA VAL A 10 1.27 -1.81 15.97
C VAL A 10 1.41 -1.45 17.43
N LYS A 11 2.40 -2.03 18.09
CA LYS A 11 2.76 -1.66 19.45
C LYS A 11 3.53 -0.34 19.43
N LYS A 12 3.07 0.65 20.18
CA LYS A 12 3.74 1.94 20.30
C LYS A 12 4.99 1.84 21.17
N GLU A 13 5.93 2.76 20.95
CA GLU A 13 7.17 2.87 21.74
C GLU A 13 8.05 1.62 21.64
N SER A 14 7.91 0.85 20.56
CA SER A 14 8.68 -0.37 20.31
C SER A 14 9.03 -0.42 18.83
N ALA A 15 10.29 -0.70 18.52
CA ALA A 15 10.73 -0.83 17.15
C ALA A 15 10.11 -2.07 16.48
N PHE A 16 9.76 -1.96 15.21
CA PHE A 16 9.24 -3.06 14.42
C PHE A 16 9.65 -2.89 12.96
N THR A 17 9.54 -3.97 12.20
CA THR A 17 9.78 -3.96 10.76
C THR A 17 8.43 -4.03 10.05
N LEU A 18 8.12 -3.03 9.21
CA LEU A 18 6.83 -2.94 8.51
C LEU A 18 6.49 -4.22 7.75
N ALA A 19 7.46 -4.77 7.01
CA ALA A 19 7.23 -5.95 6.20
C ALA A 19 6.84 -7.20 7.00
N ASP A 20 7.19 -7.24 8.29
CA ASP A 20 6.86 -8.38 9.16
C ASP A 20 5.41 -8.35 9.65
N LEU A 21 4.69 -7.25 9.44
CA LEU A 21 3.30 -7.10 9.92
C LEU A 21 2.27 -7.78 9.01
N VAL A 22 2.62 -8.10 7.80
CA VAL A 22 1.74 -8.79 6.84
C VAL A 22 2.48 -9.94 6.18
N ASP A 23 1.76 -11.01 5.87
CA ASP A 23 2.31 -12.19 5.22
C ASP A 23 1.74 -12.35 3.82
N VAL A 24 2.59 -12.80 2.89
CA VAL A 24 2.16 -13.22 1.57
C VAL A 24 1.44 -14.57 1.70
N GLU A 25 0.23 -14.65 1.17
CA GLU A 25 -0.51 -15.90 1.06
C GLU A 25 -0.74 -16.25 -0.41
N GLU A 26 -0.67 -17.53 -0.73
CA GLU A 26 -0.77 -18.02 -2.10
C GLU A 26 -2.02 -17.49 -2.81
N GLY A 27 -1.82 -16.84 -3.94
CA GLY A 27 -2.86 -16.31 -4.81
C GLY A 27 -3.62 -15.12 -4.24
N ARG A 28 -3.19 -14.52 -3.13
CA ARG A 28 -3.97 -13.52 -2.40
C ARG A 28 -3.31 -12.16 -2.33
N VAL A 29 -4.17 -11.17 -2.05
CA VAL A 29 -3.80 -9.83 -1.59
C VAL A 29 -4.24 -9.73 -0.14
N ASN A 30 -3.27 -9.64 0.77
CA ASN A 30 -3.53 -9.39 2.19
C ASN A 30 -3.25 -7.93 2.52
N SER A 31 -4.01 -7.37 3.44
CA SER A 31 -3.82 -5.99 3.86
C SER A 31 -3.95 -5.82 5.36
N LEU A 32 -3.27 -4.81 5.88
CA LEU A 32 -3.36 -4.38 7.26
C LEU A 32 -3.45 -2.86 7.29
N THR A 33 -4.55 -2.33 7.79
CA THR A 33 -4.72 -0.89 7.91
C THR A 33 -3.96 -0.39 9.14
N LEU A 34 -3.07 0.58 8.93
CA LEU A 34 -2.32 1.22 10.02
C LEU A 34 -2.93 2.54 10.47
N SER A 35 -3.60 3.25 9.56
CA SER A 35 -4.28 4.50 9.91
C SER A 35 -5.39 4.78 8.91
N GLN A 36 -6.48 5.32 9.41
CA GLN A 36 -7.57 5.81 8.57
C GLN A 36 -8.25 6.97 9.26
N THR A 37 -8.13 8.14 8.65
CA THR A 37 -8.75 9.38 9.10
C THR A 37 -9.44 10.04 7.89
N PRO A 38 -10.21 11.13 8.08
CA PRO A 38 -10.75 11.85 6.92
C PRO A 38 -9.67 12.38 5.97
N ALA A 39 -8.43 12.59 6.46
CA ALA A 39 -7.34 13.19 5.69
C ALA A 39 -6.34 12.15 5.15
N THR A 40 -6.26 10.94 5.74
CA THR A 40 -5.24 9.96 5.35
C THR A 40 -5.73 8.53 5.48
N LYS A 41 -5.13 7.67 4.66
CA LYS A 41 -5.24 6.21 4.81
C LYS A 41 -3.87 5.59 4.61
N VAL A 42 -3.43 4.77 5.56
CA VAL A 42 -2.14 4.09 5.51
C VAL A 42 -2.40 2.59 5.63
N THR A 43 -1.99 1.83 4.62
CA THR A 43 -2.25 0.40 4.54
C THR A 43 -1.00 -0.36 4.10
N LEU A 44 -0.70 -1.45 4.79
CA LEU A 44 0.29 -2.42 4.34
C LEU A 44 -0.39 -3.48 3.47
N PHE A 45 0.28 -3.89 2.41
CA PHE A 45 -0.16 -4.97 1.54
C PHE A 45 0.93 -6.03 1.40
N ALA A 46 0.51 -7.29 1.40
CA ALA A 46 1.32 -8.42 0.98
C ALA A 46 0.59 -9.08 -0.20
N ILE A 47 1.22 -9.11 -1.36
CA ILE A 47 0.60 -9.48 -2.63
C ILE A 47 1.42 -10.59 -3.26
N ASP A 48 0.78 -11.72 -3.55
CA ASP A 48 1.47 -12.83 -4.21
C ASP A 48 1.77 -12.52 -5.68
N ALA A 49 2.71 -13.25 -6.27
CA ALA A 49 3.00 -13.13 -7.69
C ALA A 49 1.71 -13.33 -8.50
N ASP A 50 1.48 -12.49 -9.50
CA ASP A 50 0.31 -12.46 -10.37
C ASP A 50 -1.02 -12.11 -9.68
N ALA A 51 -1.06 -12.01 -8.36
CA ALA A 51 -2.20 -11.45 -7.65
C ALA A 51 -2.15 -9.92 -7.74
N GLY A 52 -3.27 -9.27 -7.53
CA GLY A 52 -3.30 -7.82 -7.59
C GLY A 52 -4.68 -7.22 -7.36
N MET A 53 -4.74 -5.92 -7.53
CA MET A 53 -5.94 -5.12 -7.41
C MET A 53 -6.28 -4.54 -8.78
N SER A 54 -7.55 -4.70 -9.18
CA SER A 54 -8.05 -4.20 -10.47
C SER A 54 -8.03 -2.67 -10.52
N SER A 55 -8.15 -2.13 -11.72
CA SER A 55 -8.10 -0.68 -11.95
C SER A 55 -9.20 0.05 -11.18
N HIS A 56 -8.81 1.09 -10.47
CA HIS A 56 -9.69 2.00 -9.74
C HIS A 56 -9.00 3.36 -9.62
N ALA A 57 -9.71 4.35 -9.10
CA ALA A 57 -9.17 5.67 -8.85
C ALA A 57 -9.41 6.05 -7.38
N ALA A 58 -8.45 6.72 -6.78
CA ALA A 58 -8.57 7.21 -5.40
C ALA A 58 -8.89 8.71 -5.38
N GLY A 59 -9.58 9.14 -4.33
CA GLY A 59 -9.91 10.56 -4.12
C GLY A 59 -8.76 11.42 -3.59
N GLY A 60 -7.58 10.85 -3.40
CA GLY A 60 -6.38 11.54 -2.93
C GLY A 60 -5.14 11.09 -3.68
N ASP A 61 -4.03 11.77 -3.46
CA ASP A 61 -2.73 11.32 -3.96
C ASP A 61 -2.30 10.08 -3.18
N ALA A 62 -1.85 9.04 -3.90
CA ALA A 62 -1.41 7.81 -3.29
C ALA A 62 0.08 7.60 -3.53
N MET A 63 0.83 7.27 -2.48
CA MET A 63 2.24 6.91 -2.60
C MET A 63 2.41 5.43 -2.31
N VAL A 64 2.94 4.70 -3.28
CA VAL A 64 3.30 3.29 -3.15
C VAL A 64 4.77 3.22 -2.78
N ASN A 65 5.09 2.50 -1.69
CA ASN A 65 6.47 2.28 -1.24
C ASN A 65 6.69 0.77 -1.19
N VAL A 66 7.55 0.24 -2.06
CA VAL A 66 7.84 -1.20 -2.09
C VAL A 66 8.85 -1.54 -0.99
N LEU A 67 8.50 -2.49 -0.15
CA LEU A 67 9.31 -2.93 0.99
C LEU A 67 10.11 -4.19 0.67
N GLU A 68 9.52 -5.14 -0.06
CA GLU A 68 10.14 -6.41 -0.47
C GLU A 68 9.61 -6.80 -1.84
N GLY A 69 10.43 -7.49 -2.64
CA GLY A 69 10.01 -8.01 -3.92
C GLY A 69 9.84 -6.94 -5.00
N SER A 70 9.04 -7.25 -6.01
CA SER A 70 8.77 -6.36 -7.14
C SER A 70 7.30 -6.37 -7.50
N GLY A 71 6.73 -5.18 -7.70
CA GLY A 71 5.34 -5.00 -8.11
C GLY A 71 5.23 -4.10 -9.32
N GLU A 72 4.16 -4.29 -10.10
CA GLU A 72 3.82 -3.44 -11.22
C GLU A 72 2.65 -2.55 -10.85
N VAL A 73 2.83 -1.25 -11.02
CA VAL A 73 1.77 -0.25 -10.85
C VAL A 73 1.48 0.35 -12.21
N VAL A 74 0.26 0.16 -12.71
CA VAL A 74 -0.17 0.75 -13.98
C VAL A 74 -0.95 2.01 -13.68
N ILE A 75 -0.49 3.16 -14.17
CA ILE A 75 -1.11 4.46 -13.94
C ILE A 75 -1.48 5.05 -15.30
N ASN A 76 -2.76 5.37 -15.51
CA ASN A 76 -3.25 5.88 -16.79
C ASN A 76 -2.80 5.01 -17.98
N GLY A 77 -2.80 3.68 -17.80
CA GLY A 77 -2.39 2.74 -18.81
C GLY A 77 -0.87 2.56 -18.97
N VAL A 78 -0.05 3.27 -18.22
CA VAL A 78 1.42 3.19 -18.30
C VAL A 78 1.94 2.32 -17.15
N PRO A 79 2.63 1.19 -17.47
CA PRO A 79 3.16 0.32 -16.43
C PRO A 79 4.46 0.88 -15.83
N HIS A 80 4.61 0.69 -14.52
CA HIS A 80 5.82 1.02 -13.76
C HIS A 80 6.15 -0.18 -12.87
N VAL A 81 7.33 -0.74 -13.02
CA VAL A 81 7.81 -1.82 -12.16
C VAL A 81 8.71 -1.23 -11.08
N LEU A 82 8.35 -1.51 -9.82
CA LEU A 82 9.10 -1.04 -8.67
C LEU A 82 9.66 -2.25 -7.90
N SER A 83 10.88 -2.10 -7.43
CA SER A 83 11.53 -3.06 -6.53
C SER A 83 11.70 -2.46 -5.14
N ALA A 84 12.09 -3.28 -4.18
CA ALA A 84 12.29 -2.86 -2.79
C ALA A 84 13.10 -1.57 -2.67
N GLY A 85 12.60 -0.63 -1.90
CA GLY A 85 13.21 0.69 -1.70
C GLY A 85 12.74 1.76 -2.69
N GLN A 86 11.97 1.40 -3.70
CA GLN A 86 11.44 2.36 -4.68
C GLN A 86 10.01 2.78 -4.34
N SER A 87 9.66 3.99 -4.74
CA SER A 87 8.33 4.57 -4.51
C SER A 87 7.82 5.24 -5.77
N ILE A 88 6.49 5.37 -5.87
CA ILE A 88 5.83 6.12 -6.94
C ILE A 88 4.60 6.82 -6.36
N VAL A 89 4.28 7.99 -6.87
CA VAL A 89 3.07 8.73 -6.50
C VAL A 89 2.05 8.62 -7.62
N ILE A 90 0.84 8.20 -7.25
CA ILE A 90 -0.32 8.11 -8.13
C ILE A 90 -1.18 9.36 -7.88
N PRO A 91 -1.36 10.24 -8.87
CA PRO A 91 -2.17 11.44 -8.68
C PRO A 91 -3.63 11.12 -8.35
N ALA A 92 -4.27 11.96 -7.56
CA ALA A 92 -5.69 11.84 -7.27
C ALA A 92 -6.50 11.74 -8.57
N GLY A 93 -7.44 10.81 -8.60
CA GLY A 93 -8.31 10.58 -9.75
C GLY A 93 -7.70 9.79 -10.90
N ALA A 94 -6.40 9.52 -10.90
CA ALA A 94 -5.77 8.72 -11.96
C ALA A 94 -6.15 7.24 -11.80
N PRO A 95 -6.72 6.59 -12.83
CA PRO A 95 -7.00 5.16 -12.76
C PRO A 95 -5.69 4.38 -12.69
N HIS A 96 -5.64 3.41 -11.80
CA HIS A 96 -4.44 2.62 -11.55
C HIS A 96 -4.79 1.20 -11.10
N SER A 97 -3.87 0.29 -11.37
CA SER A 97 -3.92 -1.10 -10.92
C SER A 97 -2.57 -1.53 -10.38
N VAL A 98 -2.56 -2.59 -9.58
CA VAL A 98 -1.34 -3.12 -8.94
C VAL A 98 -1.31 -4.62 -9.13
N ARG A 99 -0.14 -5.17 -9.46
CA ARG A 99 0.05 -6.62 -9.64
C ARG A 99 1.43 -7.04 -9.14
N GLY A 100 1.53 -8.19 -8.51
CA GLY A 100 2.82 -8.78 -8.16
C GLY A 100 3.56 -9.27 -9.37
N VAL A 101 4.77 -8.76 -9.60
CA VAL A 101 5.73 -9.34 -10.55
C VAL A 101 6.37 -10.56 -9.90
N THR A 102 6.84 -10.39 -8.68
CA THR A 102 7.11 -11.44 -7.71
C THR A 102 6.12 -11.29 -6.57
N ALA A 103 6.12 -12.17 -5.60
CA ALA A 103 5.50 -11.86 -4.31
C ALA A 103 6.16 -10.60 -3.76
N PHE A 104 5.38 -9.64 -3.27
CA PHE A 104 5.94 -8.38 -2.79
C PHE A 104 5.09 -7.79 -1.68
N LYS A 105 5.69 -6.86 -0.95
CA LYS A 105 5.02 -6.11 0.12
C LYS A 105 5.20 -4.62 -0.13
N MET A 106 4.16 -3.85 0.12
CA MET A 106 4.19 -2.41 -0.06
C MET A 106 3.45 -1.67 1.05
N LEU A 107 3.89 -0.45 1.32
CA LEU A 107 3.15 0.51 2.14
C LEU A 107 2.47 1.49 1.21
N LEU A 108 1.17 1.63 1.35
CA LEU A 108 0.36 2.59 0.61
C LEU A 108 -0.07 3.72 1.54
N VAL A 109 0.26 4.94 1.17
CA VAL A 109 -0.16 6.15 1.88
C VAL A 109 -1.03 6.98 0.95
N VAL A 110 -2.29 7.21 1.34
CA VAL A 110 -3.20 8.07 0.58
C VAL A 110 -3.46 9.33 1.38
N VAL A 111 -3.27 10.47 0.74
CA VAL A 111 -3.50 11.78 1.34
C VAL A 111 -4.67 12.43 0.62
N PHE A 112 -5.75 12.68 1.37
CA PHE A 112 -6.97 13.28 0.83
C PHE A 112 -6.97 14.78 1.06
N ALA A 113 -7.62 15.51 0.16
CA ALA A 113 -7.90 16.92 0.38
C ALA A 113 -8.82 17.08 1.61
N SER A 114 -8.52 18.03 2.44
CA SER A 114 -9.33 18.36 3.63
C SER A 114 -10.49 19.27 3.26
#